data_9a49390e0362cbb22d147a1dc76dc213
#
_entry.id   9a49390e0362cbb22d147a1dc76dc213
#
_cell.length_a   1.000
_cell.length_b   1.000
_cell.length_c   1.000
_cell.angle_alpha   90.00
_cell.angle_beta   90.00
_cell.angle_gamma   90.00
#
_symmetry.space_group_name_H-M   'P 1'
#
loop_
_entity.id
_entity.type
_entity.pdbx_description
1 polymer ?
#
loop_
_entity_poly.entity_id
_entity_poly.type
_entity_poly.pdbx_seq_one_letter_code
_entity_poly.pdbx_strand_id
1 'polypeptide(L)'
;MEHIERESMEFDVVIVGAGPAGLSAAIKIRQLAIENNLNDLSVCVVEKGSEVGAHILSGAVLEPRAMNELFPDWKEQGAPLNVPVTEDKTFFLLSDEKSQEAPHWMVPKTMHNDGNYVISLGNVVRWLGQKAEELEVSIFPGFAASEILYHADGTVKGIQTGDMGIGKDGEPTHNFTPGYELHAKYTIFAEGCRGHLGKRLIQKFNLDKDADPQHYGIGIKELWEIDPAKHKPGLVMHGAGWPLSETGSSGGWWLYHAENNQVTLGMIVDLSYTNPHMYPFMEMQRWKTHPLIKQYLEGGKRISYGARAVTKGGFNSLPKFTFPGGSLIGDDAGFLNFAKIKGSHTAMKSGMLCGEAVFEAIAAGVEKGGDLAVARVVEGEDFFVKELTAYTDKFNNSWLKEELYNSRNFGPAMHKFGQWIGGAFNFIDQNVFKVPFTLHDLVQDHAALKTQAAESFKPNYPKPDGKLTFDRLSSVFVSNTVHEENQPAHLKLTDPSIPVEVNLPKWDEPAQRYCPAGVYEIMENNDGSKRFQINAANCVHCKTCDIKDPSQNITWVTPEGGGGPNYPNM
;
A
#
# COMPACT_ATOMS: atom_id res chain seq x y z
N MET A 1 -9.70 32.72 -1.96
CA MET A 1 -8.91 32.79 -0.72
C MET A 1 -7.78 33.79 -0.98
N GLU A 2 -7.57 34.77 -0.09
CA GLU A 2 -6.39 35.62 -0.12
C GLU A 2 -5.13 34.75 -0.09
N HIS A 3 -4.04 35.25 -0.65
CA HIS A 3 -2.76 34.54 -0.71
C HIS A 3 -2.29 34.26 0.73
N ILE A 4 -2.44 33.01 1.21
CA ILE A 4 -1.97 32.62 2.55
C ILE A 4 -0.45 32.53 2.46
N GLU A 5 0.26 33.38 3.22
CA GLU A 5 1.70 33.27 3.38
C GLU A 5 2.02 32.04 4.22
N ARG A 6 2.89 31.16 3.70
CA ARG A 6 3.28 29.90 4.35
C ARG A 6 4.72 29.96 4.81
N GLU A 7 4.97 29.42 5.97
CA GLU A 7 6.34 29.21 6.42
C GLU A 7 6.99 28.10 5.58
N SER A 8 8.27 28.28 5.26
CA SER A 8 9.05 27.31 4.50
C SER A 8 10.24 26.79 5.30
N MET A 9 10.57 25.53 5.08
CA MET A 9 11.78 24.88 5.60
C MET A 9 12.54 24.24 4.45
N GLU A 10 13.87 24.28 4.53
CA GLU A 10 14.76 23.72 3.51
C GLU A 10 15.50 22.49 4.04
N PHE A 11 15.56 21.44 3.22
CA PHE A 11 16.31 20.22 3.46
C PHE A 11 17.08 19.81 2.21
N ASP A 12 18.11 18.99 2.36
CA ASP A 12 18.74 18.38 1.20
C ASP A 12 17.82 17.35 0.55
N VAL A 13 17.10 16.56 1.38
CA VAL A 13 16.17 15.55 0.92
C VAL A 13 14.87 15.60 1.73
N VAL A 14 13.74 15.63 1.03
CA VAL A 14 12.40 15.43 1.62
C VAL A 14 11.84 14.09 1.14
N ILE A 15 11.35 13.28 2.07
CA ILE A 15 10.74 11.97 1.80
C ILE A 15 9.28 11.99 2.26
N VAL A 16 8.37 11.63 1.37
CA VAL A 16 6.94 11.58 1.64
C VAL A 16 6.52 10.16 2.00
N GLY A 17 6.30 9.90 3.28
CA GLY A 17 5.87 8.62 3.82
C GLY A 17 6.94 7.89 4.62
N ALA A 18 6.67 7.65 5.91
CA ALA A 18 7.50 6.90 6.86
C ALA A 18 7.19 5.40 6.83
N GLY A 19 6.96 4.83 5.66
CA GLY A 19 6.84 3.39 5.45
C GLY A 19 8.20 2.70 5.27
N PRO A 20 8.22 1.37 5.00
CA PRO A 20 9.47 0.61 4.85
C PRO A 20 10.41 1.20 3.80
N ALA A 21 9.88 1.68 2.67
CA ALA A 21 10.66 2.25 1.59
C ALA A 21 11.28 3.61 1.98
N GLY A 22 10.45 4.53 2.50
CA GLY A 22 10.88 5.88 2.87
C GLY A 22 11.93 5.86 3.98
N LEU A 23 11.70 5.08 5.04
CA LEU A 23 12.66 4.95 6.13
C LEU A 23 13.96 4.28 5.68
N SER A 24 13.89 3.25 4.81
CA SER A 24 15.11 2.63 4.26
C SER A 24 15.91 3.60 3.39
N ALA A 25 15.25 4.48 2.64
CA ALA A 25 15.93 5.54 1.89
C ALA A 25 16.60 6.54 2.83
N ALA A 26 15.88 7.05 3.83
CA ALA A 26 16.40 8.00 4.81
C ALA A 26 17.63 7.45 5.56
N ILE A 27 17.50 6.23 6.09
CA ILE A 27 18.58 5.53 6.80
C ILE A 27 19.81 5.38 5.90
N LYS A 28 19.61 4.91 4.65
CA LYS A 28 20.71 4.68 3.72
C LYS A 28 21.44 5.97 3.36
N ILE A 29 20.73 7.06 3.13
CA ILE A 29 21.32 8.38 2.88
C ILE A 29 22.18 8.82 4.07
N ARG A 30 21.66 8.71 5.30
CA ARG A 30 22.39 9.15 6.50
C ARG A 30 23.58 8.24 6.80
N GLN A 31 23.46 6.92 6.62
CA GLN A 31 24.61 6.00 6.75
C GLN A 31 25.75 6.43 5.82
N LEU A 32 25.44 6.66 4.54
CA LEU A 32 26.45 7.09 3.57
C LEU A 32 27.00 8.49 3.87
N ALA A 33 26.16 9.41 4.33
CA ALA A 33 26.59 10.75 4.73
C ALA A 33 27.61 10.70 5.88
N ILE A 34 27.36 9.89 6.91
CA ILE A 34 28.26 9.68 8.04
C ILE A 34 29.56 9.02 7.58
N GLU A 35 29.48 7.94 6.79
CA GLU A 35 30.64 7.24 6.24
C GLU A 35 31.57 8.14 5.40
N ASN A 36 31.02 9.16 4.76
CA ASN A 36 31.74 10.08 3.88
C ASN A 36 31.96 11.46 4.51
N ASN A 37 31.75 11.62 5.82
CA ASN A 37 31.93 12.89 6.56
C ASN A 37 31.07 14.07 6.05
N LEU A 38 29.90 13.78 5.46
CA LEU A 38 28.90 14.78 5.06
C LEU A 38 27.79 14.87 6.12
N ASN A 39 28.17 15.09 7.38
CA ASN A 39 27.28 15.01 8.54
C ASN A 39 26.14 16.04 8.50
N ASP A 40 26.35 17.20 7.83
CA ASP A 40 25.36 18.27 7.72
C ASP A 40 24.27 17.98 6.67
N LEU A 41 24.35 16.86 5.93
CA LEU A 41 23.32 16.49 4.95
C LEU A 41 22.00 16.25 5.68
N SER A 42 21.00 17.08 5.41
CA SER A 42 19.72 17.08 6.10
C SER A 42 18.67 16.23 5.37
N VAL A 43 18.01 15.32 6.11
CA VAL A 43 16.94 14.47 5.60
C VAL A 43 15.68 14.66 6.44
N CYS A 44 14.57 14.97 5.77
CA CYS A 44 13.25 15.12 6.36
C CYS A 44 12.32 14.02 5.85
N VAL A 45 11.54 13.41 6.75
CA VAL A 45 10.46 12.47 6.41
C VAL A 45 9.14 13.00 6.95
N VAL A 46 8.14 13.18 6.09
CA VAL A 46 6.78 13.52 6.51
C VAL A 46 5.90 12.27 6.52
N GLU A 47 5.07 12.14 7.56
CA GLU A 47 4.12 11.03 7.72
C GLU A 47 2.73 11.59 8.06
N LYS A 48 1.72 11.17 7.30
CA LYS A 48 0.34 11.62 7.53
C LYS A 48 -0.32 11.02 8.76
N GLY A 49 0.13 9.84 9.21
CA GLY A 49 -0.35 9.18 10.42
C GLY A 49 0.07 9.92 11.68
N SER A 50 -0.66 9.72 12.77
CA SER A 50 -0.37 10.33 14.07
C SER A 50 1.00 9.95 14.64
N GLU A 51 1.55 8.83 14.21
CA GLU A 51 2.88 8.32 14.55
C GLU A 51 3.41 7.43 13.42
N VAL A 52 4.71 7.19 13.42
CA VAL A 52 5.33 6.21 12.52
C VAL A 52 4.73 4.83 12.77
N GLY A 53 4.25 4.16 11.73
CA GLY A 53 3.65 2.83 11.83
C GLY A 53 2.14 2.81 12.06
N ALA A 54 1.48 3.91 12.42
CA ALA A 54 0.04 3.95 12.70
C ALA A 54 -0.83 3.41 11.55
N HIS A 55 -0.49 3.76 10.32
CA HIS A 55 -1.24 3.36 9.12
C HIS A 55 -0.71 2.09 8.46
N ILE A 56 0.26 1.41 9.05
CA ILE A 56 0.88 0.23 8.44
C ILE A 56 -0.03 -0.99 8.62
N LEU A 57 -0.34 -1.61 7.51
CA LEU A 57 -1.10 -2.86 7.42
C LEU A 57 -0.44 -3.76 6.36
N SER A 58 -0.08 -4.98 6.75
CA SER A 58 0.53 -5.96 5.86
C SER A 58 0.07 -7.37 6.20
N GLY A 59 0.20 -8.31 5.27
CA GLY A 59 0.00 -9.75 5.50
C GLY A 59 0.96 -10.29 6.56
N ALA A 60 2.22 -9.89 6.44
CA ALA A 60 3.29 -9.91 7.43
C ALA A 60 4.13 -11.19 7.51
N VAL A 61 4.55 -11.70 6.36
CA VAL A 61 5.75 -12.54 6.24
C VAL A 61 6.85 -11.73 5.57
N LEU A 62 7.94 -11.48 6.28
CA LEU A 62 9.09 -10.70 5.79
C LEU A 62 10.22 -11.62 5.34
N GLU A 63 10.72 -11.41 4.12
CA GLU A 63 12.01 -11.91 3.66
C GLU A 63 13.11 -10.99 4.18
N PRO A 64 14.10 -11.49 4.96
CA PRO A 64 15.05 -10.63 5.66
C PRO A 64 16.17 -10.07 4.77
N ARG A 65 16.20 -10.35 3.48
CA ARG A 65 17.30 -9.99 2.57
C ARG A 65 17.62 -8.50 2.59
N ALA A 66 16.59 -7.64 2.43
CA ALA A 66 16.81 -6.19 2.46
C ALA A 66 17.20 -5.69 3.86
N MET A 67 16.65 -6.30 4.92
CA MET A 67 17.02 -6.00 6.30
C MET A 67 18.50 -6.34 6.56
N ASN A 68 18.96 -7.51 6.08
CA ASN A 68 20.37 -7.92 6.19
C ASN A 68 21.33 -6.97 5.47
N GLU A 69 20.89 -6.33 4.38
CA GLU A 69 21.71 -5.35 3.66
C GLU A 69 21.71 -3.97 4.34
N LEU A 70 20.59 -3.57 4.96
CA LEU A 70 20.47 -2.27 5.61
C LEU A 70 21.09 -2.26 7.00
N PHE A 71 20.88 -3.34 7.76
CA PHE A 71 21.42 -3.57 9.09
C PHE A 71 21.89 -5.02 9.21
N PRO A 72 23.17 -5.33 8.91
CA PRO A 72 23.69 -6.70 9.01
C PRO A 72 23.56 -7.31 10.42
N ASP A 73 23.56 -6.48 11.44
CA ASP A 73 23.46 -6.80 12.87
C ASP A 73 22.07 -6.51 13.47
N TRP A 74 21.01 -6.53 12.64
CA TRP A 74 19.64 -6.20 13.06
C TRP A 74 19.14 -7.05 14.25
N LYS A 75 19.64 -8.30 14.41
CA LYS A 75 19.28 -9.17 15.53
C LYS A 75 19.82 -8.63 16.84
N GLU A 76 21.07 -8.24 16.83
CA GLU A 76 21.77 -7.65 17.98
C GLU A 76 21.19 -6.29 18.33
N GLN A 77 20.69 -5.56 17.33
CA GLN A 77 20.01 -4.29 17.53
C GLN A 77 18.53 -4.43 17.92
N GLY A 78 18.02 -5.64 18.11
CA GLY A 78 16.68 -5.90 18.61
C GLY A 78 15.55 -5.59 17.61
N ALA A 79 15.79 -5.76 16.32
CA ALA A 79 14.71 -5.66 15.33
C ALA A 79 13.61 -6.71 15.61
N PRO A 80 12.33 -6.36 15.52
CA PRO A 80 11.22 -7.22 15.95
C PRO A 80 10.88 -8.32 14.91
N LEU A 81 11.86 -9.13 14.54
CA LEU A 81 11.74 -10.32 13.69
C LEU A 81 11.94 -11.57 14.57
N ASN A 82 10.97 -11.84 15.46
CA ASN A 82 11.11 -12.83 16.53
C ASN A 82 10.58 -14.22 16.17
N VAL A 83 9.73 -14.35 15.15
CA VAL A 83 9.03 -15.59 14.81
C VAL A 83 9.47 -16.10 13.44
N PRO A 84 10.50 -16.96 13.36
CA PRO A 84 10.87 -17.60 12.09
C PRO A 84 9.73 -18.49 11.60
N VAL A 85 9.58 -18.60 10.28
CA VAL A 85 8.64 -19.55 9.68
C VAL A 85 9.12 -20.97 9.98
N THR A 86 8.23 -21.80 10.54
CA THR A 86 8.50 -23.20 10.92
C THR A 86 7.72 -24.20 10.09
N GLU A 87 6.54 -23.83 9.63
CA GLU A 87 5.71 -24.62 8.73
C GLU A 87 5.13 -23.71 7.64
N ASP A 88 5.21 -24.14 6.38
CA ASP A 88 4.65 -23.42 5.23
C ASP A 88 3.68 -24.33 4.46
N LYS A 89 2.39 -23.97 4.45
CA LYS A 89 1.31 -24.77 3.88
C LYS A 89 0.50 -23.97 2.87
N THR A 90 0.13 -24.65 1.79
CA THR A 90 -0.73 -24.06 0.75
C THR A 90 -1.96 -24.94 0.55
N PHE A 91 -3.14 -24.32 0.51
CA PHE A 91 -4.42 -25.02 0.37
C PHE A 91 -5.25 -24.48 -0.78
N PHE A 92 -6.01 -25.36 -1.41
CA PHE A 92 -7.13 -25.00 -2.28
C PHE A 92 -8.43 -25.32 -1.55
N LEU A 93 -9.28 -24.31 -1.35
CA LEU A 93 -10.63 -24.51 -0.83
C LEU A 93 -11.56 -24.84 -2.00
N LEU A 94 -12.06 -26.06 -2.01
CA LEU A 94 -12.89 -26.58 -3.11
C LEU A 94 -14.37 -26.26 -2.92
N SER A 95 -14.80 -26.08 -1.69
CA SER A 95 -16.14 -25.64 -1.28
C SER A 95 -16.07 -24.99 0.10
N ASP A 96 -17.21 -24.72 0.70
CA ASP A 96 -17.36 -24.22 2.07
C ASP A 96 -16.91 -25.19 3.18
N GLU A 97 -16.74 -26.47 2.85
CA GLU A 97 -16.33 -27.52 3.80
C GLU A 97 -15.06 -28.27 3.39
N LYS A 98 -14.74 -28.28 2.09
CA LYS A 98 -13.67 -29.14 1.54
C LYS A 98 -12.44 -28.31 1.17
N SER A 99 -11.28 -28.80 1.60
CA SER A 99 -9.97 -28.28 1.24
C SER A 99 -9.04 -29.39 0.78
N GLN A 100 -8.07 -29.01 -0.05
CA GLN A 100 -6.98 -29.84 -0.50
C GLN A 100 -5.66 -29.15 -0.23
N GLU A 101 -4.78 -29.76 0.55
CA GLU A 101 -3.41 -29.28 0.73
C GLU A 101 -2.59 -29.58 -0.54
N ALA A 102 -1.91 -28.57 -1.05
CA ALA A 102 -0.95 -28.74 -2.15
C ALA A 102 0.37 -29.24 -1.57
N PRO A 103 0.92 -30.37 -2.09
CA PRO A 103 2.26 -30.78 -1.70
C PRO A 103 3.27 -29.66 -1.95
N HIS A 104 4.18 -29.41 -1.01
CA HIS A 104 5.15 -28.31 -1.06
C HIS A 104 5.92 -28.24 -2.38
N TRP A 105 6.28 -29.38 -2.97
CA TRP A 105 6.99 -29.44 -4.25
C TRP A 105 6.16 -28.98 -5.47
N MET A 106 4.82 -28.93 -5.35
CA MET A 106 3.92 -28.40 -6.37
C MET A 106 3.72 -26.89 -6.27
N VAL A 107 4.08 -26.29 -5.15
CA VAL A 107 3.99 -24.83 -4.97
C VAL A 107 5.15 -24.16 -5.70
N PRO A 108 4.92 -23.07 -6.45
CA PRO A 108 6.00 -22.31 -7.06
C PRO A 108 7.05 -21.91 -6.02
N LYS A 109 8.34 -22.12 -6.31
CA LYS A 109 9.45 -21.83 -5.39
C LYS A 109 9.45 -20.39 -4.89
N THR A 110 8.99 -19.46 -5.72
CA THR A 110 8.85 -18.05 -5.35
C THR A 110 7.89 -17.82 -4.19
N MET A 111 6.94 -18.71 -3.96
CA MET A 111 5.96 -18.63 -2.85
C MET A 111 6.47 -19.25 -1.54
N HIS A 112 7.57 -19.99 -1.56
CA HIS A 112 8.12 -20.65 -0.36
C HIS A 112 8.57 -19.62 0.68
N ASN A 113 8.42 -19.98 1.96
CA ASN A 113 8.69 -19.09 3.08
C ASN A 113 9.86 -19.54 3.97
N ASP A 114 10.68 -20.48 3.51
CA ASP A 114 11.87 -20.93 4.23
C ASP A 114 12.81 -19.74 4.51
N GLY A 115 13.23 -19.59 5.77
CA GLY A 115 14.12 -18.51 6.20
C GLY A 115 13.45 -17.14 6.37
N ASN A 116 12.15 -17.03 6.16
CA ASN A 116 11.38 -15.81 6.38
C ASN A 116 10.85 -15.74 7.82
N TYR A 117 10.30 -14.59 8.20
CA TYR A 117 9.79 -14.31 9.53
C TYR A 117 8.33 -13.85 9.47
N VAL A 118 7.50 -14.38 10.37
CA VAL A 118 6.18 -13.80 10.66
C VAL A 118 6.38 -12.59 11.56
N ILE A 119 5.90 -11.44 11.13
CA ILE A 119 6.13 -10.16 11.80
C ILE A 119 4.86 -9.32 11.91
N SER A 120 4.91 -8.28 12.73
CA SER A 120 4.10 -7.08 12.56
C SER A 120 4.92 -6.06 11.77
N LEU A 121 4.48 -5.71 10.57
CA LEU A 121 5.18 -4.70 9.77
C LEU A 121 5.11 -3.32 10.45
N GLY A 122 4.03 -3.02 11.17
CA GLY A 122 3.91 -1.81 11.98
C GLY A 122 5.03 -1.69 13.01
N ASN A 123 5.35 -2.80 13.71
CA ASN A 123 6.43 -2.82 14.70
C ASN A 123 7.81 -2.69 14.04
N VAL A 124 8.03 -3.35 12.90
CA VAL A 124 9.29 -3.20 12.13
C VAL A 124 9.47 -1.76 11.67
N VAL A 125 8.41 -1.11 11.21
CA VAL A 125 8.46 0.30 10.75
C VAL A 125 8.71 1.26 11.92
N ARG A 126 8.12 1.03 13.10
CA ARG A 126 8.43 1.81 14.31
C ARG A 126 9.91 1.67 14.70
N TRP A 127 10.44 0.45 14.65
CA TRP A 127 11.87 0.22 14.90
C TRP A 127 12.75 0.92 13.85
N LEU A 128 12.42 0.86 12.56
CA LEU A 128 13.13 1.60 11.51
C LEU A 128 13.05 3.11 11.73
N GLY A 129 11.91 3.62 12.20
CA GLY A 129 11.75 5.03 12.56
C GLY A 129 12.73 5.45 13.66
N GLN A 130 12.83 4.66 14.74
CA GLN A 130 13.81 4.90 15.81
C GLN A 130 15.25 4.89 15.28
N LYS A 131 15.58 3.93 14.39
CA LYS A 131 16.91 3.88 13.77
C LYS A 131 17.20 5.07 12.86
N ALA A 132 16.19 5.59 12.19
CA ALA A 132 16.32 6.80 11.38
C ALA A 132 16.59 8.04 12.27
N GLU A 133 15.85 8.18 13.39
CA GLU A 133 16.06 9.26 14.36
C GLU A 133 17.46 9.18 15.03
N GLU A 134 17.95 7.96 15.37
CA GLU A 134 19.33 7.75 15.86
C GLU A 134 20.39 8.23 14.86
N LEU A 135 20.07 8.25 13.56
CA LEU A 135 20.90 8.77 12.47
C LEU A 135 20.59 10.24 12.12
N GLU A 136 19.90 10.96 13.00
CA GLU A 136 19.54 12.38 12.84
C GLU A 136 18.62 12.69 11.65
N VAL A 137 17.75 11.74 11.27
CA VAL A 137 16.66 12.01 10.33
C VAL A 137 15.55 12.79 11.05
N SER A 138 15.11 13.89 10.49
CA SER A 138 13.96 14.65 11.01
C SER A 138 12.66 14.00 10.54
N ILE A 139 11.90 13.36 11.45
CA ILE A 139 10.63 12.72 11.14
C ILE A 139 9.49 13.58 11.68
N PHE A 140 8.52 13.92 10.83
CA PHE A 140 7.34 14.72 11.17
C PHE A 140 6.05 13.90 11.01
N PRO A 141 5.61 13.15 12.05
CA PRO A 141 4.30 12.50 12.04
C PRO A 141 3.18 13.54 12.20
N GLY A 142 2.01 13.24 11.66
CA GLY A 142 0.88 14.17 11.61
C GLY A 142 0.95 15.21 10.49
N PHE A 143 1.96 15.18 9.63
CA PHE A 143 2.10 16.10 8.50
C PHE A 143 1.79 15.38 7.19
N ALA A 144 0.62 15.65 6.62
CA ALA A 144 0.19 15.08 5.36
C ALA A 144 0.67 15.94 4.18
N ALA A 145 1.50 15.38 3.29
CA ALA A 145 1.83 16.06 2.03
C ALA A 145 0.58 16.17 1.16
N SER A 146 0.16 17.38 0.82
CA SER A 146 -1.07 17.67 0.07
C SER A 146 -0.81 18.13 -1.35
N GLU A 147 0.26 18.89 -1.58
CA GLU A 147 0.62 19.47 -2.88
C GLU A 147 2.11 19.27 -3.19
N ILE A 148 2.41 19.25 -4.49
CA ILE A 148 3.78 19.20 -5.00
C ILE A 148 4.16 20.61 -5.43
N LEU A 149 5.30 21.08 -4.97
CA LEU A 149 5.86 22.36 -5.37
C LEU A 149 6.81 22.17 -6.56
N TYR A 150 6.79 23.12 -7.49
CA TYR A 150 7.59 23.08 -8.69
C TYR A 150 8.38 24.37 -8.87
N HIS A 151 9.57 24.26 -9.44
CA HIS A 151 10.29 25.40 -10.01
C HIS A 151 9.63 25.87 -11.32
N ALA A 152 10.03 27.03 -11.79
CA ALA A 152 9.48 27.62 -13.01
C ALA A 152 9.68 26.74 -14.28
N ASP A 153 10.72 25.92 -14.30
CA ASP A 153 11.02 24.96 -15.37
C ASP A 153 10.22 23.65 -15.26
N GLY A 154 9.40 23.50 -14.21
CA GLY A 154 8.59 22.31 -13.94
C GLY A 154 9.30 21.20 -13.13
N THR A 155 10.55 21.41 -12.72
CA THR A 155 11.28 20.52 -11.81
C THR A 155 10.62 20.52 -10.44
N VAL A 156 10.55 19.37 -9.78
CA VAL A 156 10.01 19.27 -8.42
C VAL A 156 10.93 20.01 -7.45
N LYS A 157 10.36 20.95 -6.69
CA LYS A 157 11.04 21.79 -5.71
C LYS A 157 10.87 21.24 -4.28
N GLY A 158 9.80 20.51 -4.03
CA GLY A 158 9.43 20.03 -2.71
C GLY A 158 7.95 19.70 -2.60
N ILE A 159 7.42 19.77 -1.39
CA ILE A 159 5.99 19.56 -1.11
C ILE A 159 5.44 20.66 -0.20
N GLN A 160 4.12 20.79 -0.24
CA GLN A 160 3.37 21.53 0.77
C GLN A 160 2.58 20.55 1.62
N THR A 161 2.59 20.74 2.94
CA THR A 161 1.71 20.00 3.85
C THR A 161 0.30 20.55 3.81
N GLY A 162 -0.70 19.76 4.19
CA GLY A 162 -2.09 20.18 4.23
C GLY A 162 -2.36 21.23 5.31
N ASP A 163 -3.31 22.13 5.04
CA ASP A 163 -3.85 23.05 6.04
C ASP A 163 -4.64 22.23 7.08
N MET A 164 -4.65 22.69 8.31
CA MET A 164 -5.45 22.14 9.41
C MET A 164 -6.52 23.15 9.84
N GLY A 165 -7.63 22.63 10.36
CA GLY A 165 -8.72 23.49 10.84
C GLY A 165 -9.55 24.13 9.74
N ILE A 166 -9.70 23.47 8.58
CA ILE A 166 -10.68 23.84 7.56
C ILE A 166 -12.00 23.12 7.84
N GLY A 167 -13.10 23.87 7.92
CA GLY A 167 -14.44 23.33 8.16
C GLY A 167 -15.03 22.58 6.97
N LYS A 168 -16.13 21.85 7.19
CA LYS A 168 -16.88 21.15 6.13
C LYS A 168 -17.35 22.05 5.00
N ASP A 169 -17.57 23.32 5.30
CA ASP A 169 -17.95 24.38 4.36
C ASP A 169 -16.77 24.88 3.50
N GLY A 170 -15.56 24.45 3.81
CA GLY A 170 -14.33 24.87 3.15
C GLY A 170 -13.73 26.16 3.71
N GLU A 171 -14.29 26.70 4.78
CA GLU A 171 -13.82 27.94 5.40
C GLU A 171 -12.90 27.65 6.61
N PRO A 172 -11.92 28.52 6.89
CA PRO A 172 -11.06 28.41 8.05
C PRO A 172 -11.86 28.49 9.36
N THR A 173 -11.59 27.57 10.31
CA THR A 173 -12.13 27.60 11.67
C THR A 173 -11.20 28.39 12.61
N HIS A 174 -11.59 28.50 13.88
CA HIS A 174 -10.75 29.14 14.90
C HIS A 174 -9.42 28.40 15.18
N ASN A 175 -9.30 27.14 14.76
CA ASN A 175 -8.08 26.32 14.89
C ASN A 175 -7.28 26.27 13.58
N PHE A 176 -7.58 27.14 12.62
CA PHE A 176 -6.90 27.15 11.35
C PHE A 176 -5.39 27.34 11.51
N THR A 177 -4.64 26.45 10.87
CA THR A 177 -3.18 26.51 10.79
C THR A 177 -2.77 26.21 9.36
N PRO A 178 -2.07 27.15 8.68
CA PRO A 178 -1.56 26.90 7.34
C PRO A 178 -0.55 25.75 7.33
N GLY A 179 -0.54 24.99 6.27
CA GLY A 179 0.51 24.00 6.03
C GLY A 179 1.85 24.68 5.69
N TYR A 180 2.93 23.91 5.85
CA TYR A 180 4.31 24.35 5.58
C TYR A 180 4.72 23.99 4.15
N GLU A 181 5.61 24.78 3.56
CA GLU A 181 6.36 24.41 2.38
C GLU A 181 7.69 23.75 2.78
N LEU A 182 7.94 22.54 2.30
CA LEU A 182 9.20 21.83 2.51
C LEU A 182 9.93 21.78 1.18
N HIS A 183 10.99 22.56 1.07
CA HIS A 183 11.82 22.63 -0.12
C HIS A 183 12.98 21.65 -0.03
N ALA A 184 13.37 21.04 -1.13
CA ALA A 184 14.44 20.06 -1.16
C ALA A 184 15.20 20.05 -2.48
N LYS A 185 16.48 19.61 -2.44
CA LYS A 185 17.22 19.28 -3.66
C LYS A 185 16.58 18.09 -4.38
N TYR A 186 16.19 17.05 -3.62
CA TYR A 186 15.46 15.90 -4.11
C TYR A 186 14.28 15.58 -3.21
N THR A 187 13.14 15.28 -3.84
CA THR A 187 11.93 14.81 -3.15
C THR A 187 11.65 13.36 -3.52
N ILE A 188 11.57 12.48 -2.53
CA ILE A 188 11.32 11.05 -2.70
C ILE A 188 9.87 10.76 -2.28
N PHE A 189 9.08 10.17 -3.16
CA PHE A 189 7.70 9.82 -2.88
C PHE A 189 7.60 8.32 -2.55
N ALA A 190 7.17 8.04 -1.33
CA ALA A 190 7.05 6.72 -0.72
C ALA A 190 5.65 6.49 -0.12
N GLU A 191 4.61 7.01 -0.79
CA GLU A 191 3.23 7.03 -0.28
C GLU A 191 2.53 5.67 -0.28
N GLY A 192 3.21 4.64 -0.78
CA GLY A 192 2.68 3.29 -0.92
C GLY A 192 1.64 3.18 -2.05
N CYS A 193 0.88 2.08 -2.03
CA CYS A 193 -0.09 1.76 -3.08
C CYS A 193 -1.00 2.95 -3.40
N ARG A 194 -1.03 3.35 -4.68
CA ARG A 194 -1.84 4.46 -5.19
C ARG A 194 -1.58 5.76 -4.44
N GLY A 195 -0.34 6.21 -4.40
CA GLY A 195 0.08 7.46 -3.77
C GLY A 195 -0.76 8.66 -4.21
N HIS A 196 -1.13 9.54 -3.29
CA HIS A 196 -1.95 10.71 -3.61
C HIS A 196 -1.19 11.65 -4.57
N LEU A 197 0.06 11.94 -4.27
CA LEU A 197 0.93 12.77 -5.10
C LEU A 197 1.60 11.94 -6.21
N GLY A 198 1.95 10.67 -5.92
CA GLY A 198 2.57 9.76 -6.88
C GLY A 198 1.75 9.60 -8.16
N LYS A 199 0.43 9.42 -8.07
CA LYS A 199 -0.45 9.35 -9.27
C LYS A 199 -0.46 10.64 -10.09
N ARG A 200 -0.33 11.81 -9.44
CA ARG A 200 -0.23 13.12 -10.12
C ARG A 200 1.11 13.27 -10.84
N LEU A 201 2.20 12.78 -10.25
CA LEU A 201 3.53 12.76 -10.86
C LEU A 201 3.57 11.82 -12.06
N ILE A 202 3.01 10.62 -11.93
CA ILE A 202 2.89 9.66 -13.04
C ILE A 202 2.18 10.33 -14.23
N GLN A 203 1.06 10.99 -13.98
CA GLN A 203 0.30 11.69 -15.03
C GLN A 203 1.08 12.89 -15.59
N LYS A 204 1.64 13.75 -14.73
CA LYS A 204 2.34 14.98 -15.15
C LYS A 204 3.55 14.70 -16.03
N PHE A 205 4.36 13.71 -15.64
CA PHE A 205 5.58 13.36 -16.35
C PHE A 205 5.40 12.18 -17.32
N ASN A 206 4.15 11.68 -17.50
CA ASN A 206 3.81 10.57 -18.38
C ASN A 206 4.72 9.33 -18.13
N LEU A 207 4.87 8.98 -16.83
CA LEU A 207 5.84 7.97 -16.41
C LEU A 207 5.45 6.54 -16.77
N ASP A 208 4.18 6.26 -16.97
CA ASP A 208 3.61 4.94 -17.26
C ASP A 208 3.37 4.67 -18.77
N LYS A 209 3.84 5.56 -19.65
CA LYS A 209 3.58 5.48 -21.11
C LYS A 209 4.02 4.16 -21.77
N ASP A 210 5.07 3.53 -21.24
CA ASP A 210 5.69 2.31 -21.77
C ASP A 210 5.41 1.08 -20.87
N ALA A 211 4.54 1.22 -19.84
CA ALA A 211 4.18 0.19 -18.89
C ALA A 211 2.78 -0.38 -19.18
N ASP A 212 2.54 -1.63 -18.75
CA ASP A 212 1.18 -2.15 -18.65
C ASP A 212 0.41 -1.39 -17.56
N PRO A 213 -0.93 -1.32 -17.63
CA PRO A 213 -1.72 -0.77 -16.54
C PRO A 213 -1.37 -1.42 -15.20
N GLN A 214 -1.32 -0.62 -14.12
CA GLN A 214 -1.14 -1.18 -12.78
C GLN A 214 -2.41 -1.95 -12.38
N HIS A 215 -2.22 -3.12 -11.81
CA HIS A 215 -3.27 -3.93 -11.21
C HIS A 215 -3.22 -3.87 -9.70
N TYR A 216 -4.39 -4.02 -9.07
CA TYR A 216 -4.52 -3.89 -7.63
C TYR A 216 -5.36 -5.03 -7.04
N GLY A 217 -5.11 -5.30 -5.78
CA GLY A 217 -5.97 -6.12 -4.93
C GLY A 217 -6.36 -5.35 -3.68
N ILE A 218 -7.56 -5.59 -3.16
CA ILE A 218 -7.92 -5.14 -1.82
C ILE A 218 -7.57 -6.24 -0.81
N GLY A 219 -6.65 -5.92 0.11
CA GLY A 219 -6.34 -6.74 1.26
C GLY A 219 -7.19 -6.34 2.45
N ILE A 220 -7.86 -7.33 3.04
CA ILE A 220 -8.64 -7.18 4.27
C ILE A 220 -8.01 -8.10 5.31
N LYS A 221 -7.68 -7.54 6.48
CA LYS A 221 -6.96 -8.23 7.54
C LYS A 221 -7.67 -8.13 8.87
N GLU A 222 -7.60 -9.19 9.65
CA GLU A 222 -7.93 -9.20 11.08
C GLU A 222 -6.75 -9.74 11.89
N LEU A 223 -6.63 -9.24 13.11
CA LEU A 223 -5.73 -9.76 14.15
C LEU A 223 -6.59 -10.41 15.23
N TRP A 224 -6.23 -11.62 15.60
CA TRP A 224 -6.95 -12.40 16.63
C TRP A 224 -6.00 -12.87 17.71
N GLU A 225 -6.46 -12.88 18.94
CA GLU A 225 -5.88 -13.63 20.04
C GLU A 225 -6.64 -14.96 20.16
N ILE A 226 -5.91 -16.08 20.14
CA ILE A 226 -6.48 -17.42 20.11
C ILE A 226 -6.07 -18.24 21.32
N ASP A 227 -6.74 -19.37 21.52
CA ASP A 227 -6.37 -20.34 22.56
C ASP A 227 -4.91 -20.78 22.38
N PRO A 228 -4.06 -20.65 23.43
CA PRO A 228 -2.66 -21.10 23.39
C PRO A 228 -2.50 -22.54 22.93
N ALA A 229 -3.46 -23.43 23.23
CA ALA A 229 -3.41 -24.83 22.81
C ALA A 229 -3.55 -25.02 21.28
N LYS A 230 -4.09 -24.03 20.57
CA LYS A 230 -4.24 -24.01 19.12
C LYS A 230 -3.13 -23.24 18.42
N HIS A 231 -2.33 -22.49 19.18
CA HIS A 231 -1.30 -21.61 18.65
C HIS A 231 -0.04 -22.39 18.25
N LYS A 232 0.52 -22.09 17.07
CA LYS A 232 1.73 -22.71 16.50
C LYS A 232 2.63 -21.65 15.92
N PRO A 233 3.48 -20.99 16.73
CA PRO A 233 4.34 -19.89 16.25
C PRO A 233 5.12 -20.26 14.99
N GLY A 234 5.05 -19.43 13.95
CA GLY A 234 5.73 -19.65 12.67
C GLY A 234 4.98 -20.55 11.68
N LEU A 235 3.77 -21.04 12.01
CA LEU A 235 2.90 -21.65 11.01
C LEU A 235 2.39 -20.58 10.04
N VAL A 236 2.64 -20.79 8.76
CA VAL A 236 2.19 -19.96 7.65
C VAL A 236 1.27 -20.78 6.76
N MET A 237 0.07 -20.28 6.51
CA MET A 237 -0.90 -20.90 5.63
C MET A 237 -1.32 -19.90 4.56
N HIS A 238 -1.26 -20.34 3.31
CA HIS A 238 -1.79 -19.61 2.15
C HIS A 238 -2.83 -20.43 1.43
N GLY A 239 -3.69 -19.78 0.67
CA GLY A 239 -4.59 -20.52 -0.19
C GLY A 239 -5.42 -19.67 -1.13
N ALA A 240 -6.20 -20.37 -1.95
CA ALA A 240 -7.11 -19.79 -2.94
C ALA A 240 -8.37 -20.67 -3.07
N GLY A 241 -9.29 -20.26 -3.93
CA GLY A 241 -10.52 -21.01 -4.23
C GLY A 241 -11.74 -20.40 -3.58
N TRP A 242 -12.54 -21.22 -2.88
CA TRP A 242 -13.75 -20.75 -2.21
C TRP A 242 -13.42 -19.69 -1.14
N PRO A 243 -14.23 -18.61 -0.96
CA PRO A 243 -15.50 -18.32 -1.65
C PRO A 243 -15.34 -17.56 -2.99
N LEU A 244 -14.17 -17.03 -3.30
CA LEU A 244 -13.95 -16.18 -4.48
C LEU A 244 -14.26 -16.89 -5.81
N SER A 245 -14.03 -18.22 -5.85
CA SER A 245 -14.31 -19.05 -7.04
C SER A 245 -15.79 -19.08 -7.44
N GLU A 246 -16.73 -18.84 -6.52
CA GLU A 246 -18.17 -18.80 -6.84
C GLU A 246 -18.55 -17.66 -7.78
N THR A 247 -17.84 -16.56 -7.72
CA THR A 247 -18.04 -15.39 -8.57
C THR A 247 -17.03 -15.30 -9.71
N GLY A 248 -16.15 -16.29 -9.85
CA GLY A 248 -15.04 -16.26 -10.79
C GLY A 248 -14.00 -15.17 -10.48
N SER A 249 -13.98 -14.68 -9.25
CA SER A 249 -13.02 -13.67 -8.81
C SER A 249 -11.70 -14.31 -8.43
N SER A 250 -10.60 -13.63 -8.74
CA SER A 250 -9.26 -14.01 -8.33
C SER A 250 -8.89 -13.39 -7.00
N GLY A 251 -7.89 -14.00 -6.35
CA GLY A 251 -7.39 -13.56 -5.06
C GLY A 251 -6.84 -14.75 -4.28
N GLY A 252 -6.66 -14.54 -3.00
CA GLY A 252 -6.16 -15.57 -2.09
C GLY A 252 -6.37 -15.16 -0.64
N TRP A 253 -6.03 -16.07 0.25
CA TRP A 253 -6.13 -15.84 1.67
C TRP A 253 -4.86 -16.32 2.38
N TRP A 254 -4.68 -15.83 3.60
CA TRP A 254 -3.58 -16.24 4.48
C TRP A 254 -4.03 -16.34 5.93
N LEU A 255 -3.30 -17.16 6.70
CA LEU A 255 -3.40 -17.25 8.15
C LEU A 255 -2.00 -17.54 8.69
N TYR A 256 -1.48 -16.65 9.55
CA TYR A 256 -0.15 -16.75 10.12
C TYR A 256 -0.19 -16.72 11.64
N HIS A 257 0.52 -17.63 12.28
CA HIS A 257 0.68 -17.67 13.73
C HIS A 257 1.90 -16.81 14.13
N ALA A 258 1.61 -15.65 14.72
CA ALA A 258 2.58 -14.66 15.16
C ALA A 258 3.02 -14.89 16.64
N GLU A 259 3.54 -13.87 17.29
CA GLU A 259 3.85 -13.87 18.72
C GLU A 259 2.59 -13.84 19.60
N ASN A 260 2.75 -14.08 20.91
CA ASN A 260 1.75 -13.79 21.96
C ASN A 260 0.38 -14.43 21.73
N ASN A 261 0.34 -15.67 21.24
CA ASN A 261 -0.91 -16.36 20.89
C ASN A 261 -1.77 -15.62 19.86
N GLN A 262 -1.16 -14.76 19.06
CA GLN A 262 -1.85 -14.01 18.02
C GLN A 262 -1.76 -14.71 16.67
N VAL A 263 -2.86 -14.60 15.93
CA VAL A 263 -2.95 -15.00 14.53
C VAL A 263 -3.35 -13.79 13.71
N THR A 264 -2.61 -13.57 12.63
CA THR A 264 -3.03 -12.64 11.59
C THR A 264 -3.65 -13.40 10.45
N LEU A 265 -4.78 -12.95 9.96
CA LEU A 265 -5.46 -13.60 8.85
C LEU A 265 -6.10 -12.57 7.95
N GLY A 266 -6.27 -12.94 6.70
CA GLY A 266 -6.90 -12.04 5.74
C GLY A 266 -7.11 -12.64 4.37
N MET A 267 -7.67 -11.79 3.52
CA MET A 267 -7.99 -12.13 2.14
C MET A 267 -7.59 -10.97 1.23
N ILE A 268 -6.94 -11.31 0.12
CA ILE A 268 -6.74 -10.39 -1.01
C ILE A 268 -7.80 -10.72 -2.05
N VAL A 269 -8.53 -9.72 -2.51
CA VAL A 269 -9.45 -9.82 -3.64
C VAL A 269 -8.92 -8.93 -4.76
N ASP A 270 -8.70 -9.53 -5.93
CA ASP A 270 -8.25 -8.79 -7.11
C ASP A 270 -9.33 -7.81 -7.56
N LEU A 271 -8.97 -6.55 -7.75
CA LEU A 271 -9.92 -5.50 -8.15
C LEU A 271 -10.36 -5.60 -9.62
N SER A 272 -9.79 -6.53 -10.38
CA SER A 272 -10.23 -6.89 -11.74
C SER A 272 -11.51 -7.75 -11.78
N TYR A 273 -12.16 -8.04 -10.66
CA TYR A 273 -13.41 -8.80 -10.65
C TYR A 273 -14.51 -8.11 -11.46
N THR A 274 -15.37 -8.93 -12.09
CA THR A 274 -16.39 -8.48 -13.07
C THR A 274 -17.80 -8.35 -12.49
N ASN A 275 -18.09 -8.97 -11.35
CA ASN A 275 -19.41 -9.02 -10.75
C ASN A 275 -19.64 -7.81 -9.82
N PRO A 276 -20.59 -6.90 -10.12
CA PRO A 276 -20.86 -5.72 -9.28
C PRO A 276 -21.44 -6.06 -7.89
N HIS A 277 -21.99 -7.28 -7.70
CA HIS A 277 -22.50 -7.73 -6.40
C HIS A 277 -21.44 -8.36 -5.51
N MET A 278 -20.20 -8.48 -6.00
CA MET A 278 -19.07 -8.94 -5.22
C MET A 278 -18.82 -7.98 -4.03
N TYR A 279 -18.70 -8.56 -2.83
CA TYR A 279 -18.54 -7.82 -1.60
C TYR A 279 -17.30 -8.34 -0.84
N PRO A 280 -16.11 -7.80 -1.11
CA PRO A 280 -14.85 -8.32 -0.59
C PRO A 280 -14.84 -8.54 0.93
N PHE A 281 -15.41 -7.59 1.70
CA PHE A 281 -15.53 -7.72 3.15
C PHE A 281 -16.34 -8.98 3.54
N MET A 282 -17.47 -9.21 2.91
CA MET A 282 -18.32 -10.36 3.22
C MET A 282 -17.74 -11.68 2.73
N GLU A 283 -16.97 -11.68 1.64
CA GLU A 283 -16.23 -12.87 1.22
C GLU A 283 -15.22 -13.30 2.27
N MET A 284 -14.51 -12.37 2.89
CA MET A 284 -13.63 -12.67 4.03
C MET A 284 -14.41 -13.21 5.23
N GLN A 285 -15.59 -12.66 5.53
CA GLN A 285 -16.42 -13.15 6.64
C GLN A 285 -16.88 -14.59 6.37
N ARG A 286 -17.33 -14.91 5.16
CA ARG A 286 -17.70 -16.27 4.73
C ARG A 286 -16.49 -17.22 4.84
N TRP A 287 -15.34 -16.83 4.32
CA TRP A 287 -14.13 -17.64 4.36
C TRP A 287 -13.75 -18.10 5.78
N LYS A 288 -13.92 -17.23 6.79
CA LYS A 288 -13.63 -17.58 8.18
C LYS A 288 -14.50 -18.75 8.72
N THR A 289 -15.66 -19.00 8.13
CA THR A 289 -16.55 -20.11 8.54
C THR A 289 -16.08 -21.47 8.05
N HIS A 290 -15.13 -21.52 7.11
CA HIS A 290 -14.58 -22.78 6.61
C HIS A 290 -13.89 -23.55 7.74
N PRO A 291 -14.10 -24.88 7.91
CA PRO A 291 -13.59 -25.69 9.03
C PRO A 291 -12.07 -25.56 9.22
N LEU A 292 -11.31 -25.50 8.13
CA LEU A 292 -9.84 -25.33 8.15
C LEU A 292 -9.40 -24.04 8.86
N ILE A 293 -10.19 -22.97 8.79
CA ILE A 293 -9.87 -21.65 9.38
C ILE A 293 -10.54 -21.54 10.75
N LYS A 294 -11.82 -21.88 10.83
CA LYS A 294 -12.65 -21.78 12.04
C LYS A 294 -12.00 -22.46 13.24
N GLN A 295 -11.37 -23.63 13.06
CA GLN A 295 -10.74 -24.39 14.14
C GLN A 295 -9.74 -23.58 14.96
N TYR A 296 -9.03 -22.62 14.35
CA TYR A 296 -8.08 -21.75 15.04
C TYR A 296 -8.77 -20.58 15.75
N LEU A 297 -9.83 -20.02 15.15
CA LEU A 297 -10.48 -18.80 15.61
C LEU A 297 -11.55 -19.05 16.67
N GLU A 298 -12.15 -20.24 16.69
CA GLU A 298 -13.25 -20.57 17.60
C GLU A 298 -12.80 -20.52 19.05
N GLY A 299 -13.48 -19.68 19.86
CA GLY A 299 -13.12 -19.36 21.24
C GLY A 299 -12.10 -18.23 21.37
N GLY A 300 -11.53 -17.73 20.28
CA GLY A 300 -10.63 -16.58 20.27
C GLY A 300 -11.36 -15.24 20.29
N LYS A 301 -10.57 -14.17 20.31
CA LYS A 301 -11.04 -12.78 20.32
C LYS A 301 -10.40 -12.00 19.18
N ARG A 302 -11.22 -11.33 18.37
CA ARG A 302 -10.75 -10.37 17.37
C ARG A 302 -10.23 -9.11 18.06
N ILE A 303 -8.99 -8.74 17.77
CA ILE A 303 -8.29 -7.59 18.37
C ILE A 303 -8.36 -6.36 17.45
N SER A 304 -8.12 -6.55 16.15
CA SER A 304 -8.07 -5.46 15.19
C SER A 304 -8.59 -5.88 13.82
N TYR A 305 -8.88 -4.87 13.02
CA TYR A 305 -9.34 -5.00 11.64
C TYR A 305 -8.73 -3.89 10.80
N GLY A 306 -8.40 -4.18 9.57
CA GLY A 306 -7.94 -3.16 8.62
C GLY A 306 -8.09 -3.61 7.18
N ALA A 307 -7.98 -2.64 6.28
CA ALA A 307 -8.00 -2.90 4.85
C ALA A 307 -7.07 -1.93 4.11
N ARG A 308 -6.41 -2.44 3.07
CA ARG A 308 -5.53 -1.63 2.21
C ARG A 308 -5.45 -2.24 0.82
N ALA A 309 -5.46 -1.38 -0.20
CA ALA A 309 -5.11 -1.82 -1.54
C ALA A 309 -3.61 -2.11 -1.62
N VAL A 310 -3.25 -3.08 -2.44
CA VAL A 310 -1.87 -3.46 -2.77
C VAL A 310 -1.70 -3.48 -4.28
N THR A 311 -0.51 -3.10 -4.74
CA THR A 311 -0.14 -3.22 -6.16
C THR A 311 0.13 -4.68 -6.49
N LYS A 312 -0.15 -5.11 -7.72
CA LYS A 312 0.08 -6.50 -8.15
C LYS A 312 0.46 -6.64 -9.63
N GLY A 313 0.63 -5.54 -10.35
CA GLY A 313 1.06 -5.55 -11.76
C GLY A 313 2.48 -6.06 -11.98
N GLY A 314 3.34 -5.97 -10.96
CA GLY A 314 4.71 -6.44 -11.00
C GLY A 314 5.57 -5.71 -12.03
N PHE A 315 6.61 -6.39 -12.56
CA PHE A 315 7.60 -5.79 -13.42
C PHE A 315 7.03 -5.05 -14.64
N ASN A 316 6.01 -5.62 -15.29
CA ASN A 316 5.45 -5.05 -16.52
C ASN A 316 4.70 -3.73 -16.29
N SER A 317 4.24 -3.48 -15.06
CA SER A 317 3.47 -2.29 -14.67
C SER A 317 4.32 -1.25 -13.93
N LEU A 318 5.66 -1.42 -13.87
CA LEU A 318 6.53 -0.41 -13.27
C LEU A 318 6.56 0.82 -14.17
N PRO A 319 6.23 2.01 -13.66
CA PRO A 319 6.43 3.25 -14.39
C PRO A 319 7.93 3.58 -14.45
N LYS A 320 8.31 4.54 -15.26
CA LYS A 320 9.58 5.24 -15.07
C LYS A 320 9.53 5.89 -13.68
N PHE A 321 10.41 5.50 -12.78
CA PHE A 321 10.33 5.92 -11.38
C PHE A 321 11.22 7.12 -11.03
N THR A 322 11.82 7.78 -12.04
CA THR A 322 12.60 9.02 -11.88
C THR A 322 12.03 10.13 -12.74
N PHE A 323 12.11 11.35 -12.25
CA PHE A 323 11.70 12.57 -12.93
C PHE A 323 12.54 13.75 -12.39
N PRO A 324 12.55 14.92 -13.04
CA PRO A 324 13.33 16.07 -12.57
C PRO A 324 12.96 16.47 -11.15
N GLY A 325 13.94 16.43 -10.23
CA GLY A 325 13.79 16.81 -8.83
C GLY A 325 13.27 15.72 -7.90
N GLY A 326 13.01 14.48 -8.39
CA GLY A 326 12.50 13.44 -7.51
C GLY A 326 12.40 12.05 -8.08
N SER A 327 11.82 11.16 -7.27
CA SER A 327 11.62 9.75 -7.62
C SER A 327 10.47 9.11 -6.85
N LEU A 328 9.93 8.01 -7.41
CA LEU A 328 8.97 7.10 -6.76
C LEU A 328 9.72 5.90 -6.22
N ILE A 329 9.36 5.43 -5.00
CA ILE A 329 9.93 4.21 -4.40
C ILE A 329 8.83 3.34 -3.78
N GLY A 330 9.16 2.11 -3.47
CA GLY A 330 8.22 1.17 -2.85
C GLY A 330 6.98 0.92 -3.69
N ASP A 331 5.85 0.77 -3.03
CA ASP A 331 4.57 0.51 -3.71
C ASP A 331 3.97 1.73 -4.40
N ASP A 332 4.54 2.92 -4.21
CA ASP A 332 4.19 4.10 -5.01
C ASP A 332 4.64 3.92 -6.47
N ALA A 333 5.76 3.23 -6.68
CA ALA A 333 6.20 2.76 -8.00
C ALA A 333 5.68 1.35 -8.36
N GLY A 334 5.12 0.59 -7.41
CA GLY A 334 4.59 -0.75 -7.68
C GLY A 334 5.60 -1.89 -7.54
N PHE A 335 6.58 -1.78 -6.65
CA PHE A 335 7.65 -2.79 -6.48
C PHE A 335 7.23 -4.07 -5.75
N LEU A 336 5.96 -4.25 -5.37
CA LEU A 336 5.50 -5.50 -4.75
C LEU A 336 5.72 -6.69 -5.70
N ASN A 337 6.31 -7.78 -5.19
CA ASN A 337 6.40 -9.04 -5.91
C ASN A 337 5.16 -9.89 -5.67
N PHE A 338 4.22 -9.85 -6.60
CA PHE A 338 2.96 -10.59 -6.51
C PHE A 338 3.18 -12.12 -6.44
N ALA A 339 4.13 -12.65 -7.21
CA ALA A 339 4.42 -14.09 -7.21
C ALA A 339 4.95 -14.60 -5.86
N LYS A 340 5.65 -13.75 -5.10
CA LYS A 340 6.10 -14.06 -3.73
C LYS A 340 5.05 -13.76 -2.68
N ILE A 341 4.00 -13.00 -3.01
CA ILE A 341 3.05 -12.44 -2.05
C ILE A 341 3.78 -11.55 -1.01
N LYS A 342 4.84 -10.88 -1.42
CA LYS A 342 5.71 -10.05 -0.56
C LYS A 342 6.12 -8.76 -1.24
N GLY A 343 6.06 -7.66 -0.50
CA GLY A 343 6.43 -6.33 -0.97
C GLY A 343 7.38 -5.57 -0.05
N SER A 344 7.49 -5.97 1.22
CA SER A 344 8.26 -5.19 2.20
C SER A 344 9.75 -5.18 1.89
N HIS A 345 10.36 -6.32 1.55
CA HIS A 345 11.78 -6.41 1.19
C HIS A 345 12.10 -5.67 -0.11
N THR A 346 11.21 -5.73 -1.10
CA THR A 346 11.36 -5.00 -2.37
C THR A 346 11.20 -3.50 -2.19
N ALA A 347 10.25 -3.08 -1.35
CA ALA A 347 10.06 -1.68 -0.97
C ALA A 347 11.31 -1.12 -0.27
N MET A 348 11.85 -1.83 0.73
CA MET A 348 13.09 -1.45 1.41
C MET A 348 14.26 -1.34 0.42
N LYS A 349 14.43 -2.34 -0.46
CA LYS A 349 15.53 -2.32 -1.44
C LYS A 349 15.42 -1.15 -2.41
N SER A 350 14.22 -0.85 -2.90
CA SER A 350 14.00 0.32 -3.78
C SER A 350 14.37 1.62 -3.08
N GLY A 351 14.03 1.76 -1.79
CA GLY A 351 14.43 2.89 -0.96
C GLY A 351 15.94 3.01 -0.80
N MET A 352 16.63 1.91 -0.53
CA MET A 352 18.10 1.89 -0.43
C MET A 352 18.77 2.31 -1.73
N LEU A 353 18.36 1.76 -2.87
CA LEU A 353 18.92 2.10 -4.19
C LEU A 353 18.69 3.56 -4.56
N CYS A 354 17.51 4.09 -4.24
CA CYS A 354 17.20 5.51 -4.41
C CYS A 354 18.07 6.37 -3.47
N GLY A 355 18.18 5.99 -2.21
CA GLY A 355 19.01 6.68 -1.22
C GLY A 355 20.47 6.77 -1.62
N GLU A 356 21.04 5.68 -2.15
CA GLU A 356 22.40 5.65 -2.71
C GLU A 356 22.55 6.65 -3.87
N ALA A 357 21.60 6.66 -4.81
CA ALA A 357 21.64 7.56 -5.97
C ALA A 357 21.51 9.03 -5.57
N VAL A 358 20.64 9.34 -4.61
CA VAL A 358 20.47 10.69 -4.07
C VAL A 358 21.75 11.16 -3.37
N PHE A 359 22.32 10.31 -2.50
CA PHE A 359 23.57 10.63 -1.83
C PHE A 359 24.70 10.93 -2.84
N GLU A 360 24.90 10.06 -3.83
CA GLU A 360 25.92 10.25 -4.87
C GLU A 360 25.71 11.56 -5.65
N ALA A 361 24.46 11.91 -5.96
CA ALA A 361 24.15 13.14 -6.68
C ALA A 361 24.47 14.40 -5.84
N ILE A 362 24.18 14.36 -4.54
CA ILE A 362 24.47 15.46 -3.61
C ILE A 362 25.99 15.57 -3.37
N ALA A 363 26.67 14.46 -3.10
CA ALA A 363 28.11 14.41 -2.85
C ALA A 363 28.91 14.91 -4.07
N ALA A 364 28.53 14.51 -5.30
CA ALA A 364 29.16 15.00 -6.51
C ALA A 364 29.04 16.52 -6.71
N GLY A 365 27.96 17.13 -6.20
CA GLY A 365 27.81 18.59 -6.16
C GLY A 365 28.80 19.25 -5.22
N VAL A 366 29.06 18.65 -4.05
CA VAL A 366 30.02 19.14 -3.04
C VAL A 366 31.46 19.05 -3.57
N GLU A 367 31.85 17.93 -4.17
CA GLU A 367 33.20 17.73 -4.71
C GLU A 367 33.56 18.73 -5.82
N LYS A 368 32.57 19.27 -6.53
CA LYS A 368 32.76 20.30 -7.55
C LYS A 368 32.88 21.73 -7.00
N GLY A 369 33.08 21.87 -5.68
CA GLY A 369 33.23 23.15 -5.02
C GLY A 369 31.90 23.82 -4.64
N GLY A 370 30.80 23.07 -4.69
CA GLY A 370 29.51 23.51 -4.15
C GLY A 370 29.51 23.38 -2.63
N ASP A 371 29.21 24.44 -1.93
CA ASP A 371 28.87 24.40 -0.51
C ASP A 371 27.47 23.79 -0.37
N LEU A 372 27.28 22.82 0.52
CA LEU A 372 25.96 22.27 0.85
C LEU A 372 24.95 23.37 1.22
N ALA A 373 25.44 24.46 1.85
CA ALA A 373 24.64 25.63 2.17
C ALA A 373 24.29 26.50 0.94
N VAL A 374 25.14 26.54 -0.07
CA VAL A 374 24.94 27.31 -1.32
C VAL A 374 24.11 26.54 -2.35
N ALA A 375 24.11 25.22 -2.28
CA ALA A 375 23.27 24.38 -3.10
C ALA A 375 21.80 24.33 -2.64
N ARG A 376 21.46 25.00 -1.53
CA ARG A 376 20.07 25.29 -1.15
C ARG A 376 19.52 26.32 -2.12
N VAL A 377 18.27 26.12 -2.54
CA VAL A 377 17.61 27.02 -3.49
C VAL A 377 17.53 28.42 -2.91
N VAL A 378 18.45 29.28 -3.30
CA VAL A 378 18.35 30.73 -3.07
C VAL A 378 17.47 31.29 -4.18
N GLU A 379 16.45 32.08 -3.86
CA GLU A 379 15.62 32.77 -4.85
C GLU A 379 16.50 33.46 -5.89
N GLY A 380 16.47 32.97 -7.14
CA GLY A 380 17.11 33.59 -8.28
C GLY A 380 18.29 32.86 -8.91
N GLU A 381 18.75 31.72 -8.36
CA GLU A 381 19.74 30.86 -9.03
C GLU A 381 19.09 29.61 -9.62
N ASP A 382 19.27 29.37 -10.91
CA ASP A 382 18.85 28.19 -11.65
C ASP A 382 19.66 26.96 -11.18
N PHE A 383 19.26 26.36 -10.06
CA PHE A 383 19.81 25.09 -9.59
C PHE A 383 19.17 23.96 -10.39
N PHE A 384 19.86 23.49 -11.43
CA PHE A 384 19.42 22.35 -12.23
C PHE A 384 19.60 21.05 -11.45
N VAL A 385 18.57 20.64 -10.74
CA VAL A 385 18.49 19.29 -10.19
C VAL A 385 18.30 18.32 -11.34
N LYS A 386 19.33 17.56 -11.64
CA LYS A 386 19.27 16.53 -12.69
C LYS A 386 18.36 15.39 -12.26
N GLU A 387 17.70 14.78 -13.24
CA GLU A 387 17.00 13.52 -13.02
C GLU A 387 17.96 12.45 -12.47
N LEU A 388 17.51 11.66 -11.49
CA LEU A 388 18.29 10.61 -10.81
C LEU A 388 18.43 9.34 -11.66
N THR A 389 19.00 9.44 -12.86
CA THR A 389 19.21 8.29 -13.76
C THR A 389 20.03 7.18 -13.11
N ALA A 390 20.96 7.52 -12.21
CA ALA A 390 21.74 6.56 -11.42
C ALA A 390 20.85 5.59 -10.61
N TYR A 391 19.68 6.02 -10.17
CA TYR A 391 18.73 5.12 -9.49
C TYR A 391 18.23 4.03 -10.44
N THR A 392 17.88 4.38 -11.67
CA THR A 392 17.49 3.41 -12.70
C THR A 392 18.62 2.43 -13.02
N ASP A 393 19.86 2.90 -13.09
CA ASP A 393 21.03 2.05 -13.34
C ASP A 393 21.28 1.09 -12.16
N LYS A 394 21.18 1.58 -10.92
CA LYS A 394 21.29 0.76 -9.72
C LYS A 394 20.18 -0.30 -9.65
N PHE A 395 18.93 0.06 -9.97
CA PHE A 395 17.84 -0.89 -10.07
C PHE A 395 18.14 -1.98 -11.10
N ASN A 396 18.57 -1.61 -12.31
CA ASN A 396 18.86 -2.53 -13.40
C ASN A 396 19.97 -3.54 -13.07
N ASN A 397 20.90 -3.18 -12.19
CA ASN A 397 22.01 -4.03 -11.74
C ASN A 397 21.75 -4.71 -10.38
N SER A 398 20.52 -4.64 -9.86
CA SER A 398 20.17 -5.19 -8.55
C SER A 398 19.39 -6.51 -8.65
N TRP A 399 19.42 -7.26 -7.54
CA TRP A 399 18.55 -8.44 -7.37
C TRP A 399 17.05 -8.09 -7.42
N LEU A 400 16.68 -6.85 -7.09
CA LEU A 400 15.30 -6.39 -7.13
C LEU A 400 14.73 -6.49 -8.55
N LYS A 401 15.48 -6.00 -9.53
CA LYS A 401 15.08 -6.11 -10.94
C LYS A 401 15.02 -7.56 -11.40
N GLU A 402 16.02 -8.35 -11.05
CA GLU A 402 16.06 -9.77 -11.40
C GLU A 402 14.85 -10.52 -10.83
N GLU A 403 14.54 -10.32 -9.56
CA GLU A 403 13.41 -10.95 -8.88
C GLU A 403 12.07 -10.60 -9.55
N LEU A 404 11.81 -9.31 -9.80
CA LEU A 404 10.58 -8.85 -10.43
C LEU A 404 10.46 -9.32 -11.88
N TYR A 405 11.56 -9.23 -12.63
CA TYR A 405 11.60 -9.70 -14.03
C TYR A 405 11.33 -11.19 -14.15
N ASN A 406 11.90 -12.00 -13.26
CA ASN A 406 11.68 -13.45 -13.22
C ASN A 406 10.25 -13.84 -12.88
N SER A 407 9.46 -12.94 -12.28
CA SER A 407 8.06 -13.13 -11.91
C SER A 407 7.07 -12.43 -12.86
N ARG A 408 7.53 -11.78 -13.94
CA ARG A 408 6.75 -10.88 -14.80
C ARG A 408 5.50 -11.50 -15.42
N ASN A 409 5.50 -12.81 -15.62
CA ASN A 409 4.38 -13.53 -16.23
C ASN A 409 3.35 -14.06 -15.23
N PHE A 410 3.66 -14.03 -13.92
CA PHE A 410 2.85 -14.71 -12.91
C PHE A 410 1.41 -14.16 -12.84
N GLY A 411 1.26 -12.86 -12.70
CA GLY A 411 -0.05 -12.19 -12.67
C GLY A 411 -0.82 -12.33 -13.99
N PRO A 412 -0.22 -11.92 -15.12
CA PRO A 412 -0.85 -12.04 -16.44
C PRO A 412 -1.32 -13.46 -16.78
N ALA A 413 -0.54 -14.48 -16.42
CA ALA A 413 -0.95 -15.88 -16.63
C ALA A 413 -2.18 -16.27 -15.80
N MET A 414 -2.25 -15.84 -14.54
CA MET A 414 -3.40 -16.09 -13.68
C MET A 414 -4.66 -15.41 -14.21
N HIS A 415 -4.57 -14.16 -14.65
CA HIS A 415 -5.70 -13.42 -15.19
C HIS A 415 -6.19 -13.98 -16.52
N LYS A 416 -5.26 -14.31 -17.43
CA LYS A 416 -5.60 -14.74 -18.79
C LYS A 416 -6.10 -16.16 -18.86
N PHE A 417 -5.54 -17.08 -18.05
CA PHE A 417 -5.80 -18.50 -18.13
C PHE A 417 -6.55 -19.06 -16.91
N GLY A 418 -6.83 -18.22 -15.91
CA GLY A 418 -7.49 -18.63 -14.67
C GLY A 418 -6.61 -19.45 -13.75
N GLN A 419 -7.18 -19.84 -12.62
CA GLN A 419 -6.44 -20.44 -11.50
C GLN A 419 -5.72 -21.75 -11.87
N TRP A 420 -6.33 -22.65 -12.63
CA TRP A 420 -5.78 -23.97 -12.90
C TRP A 420 -4.74 -23.96 -14.02
N ILE A 421 -5.08 -23.39 -15.17
CA ILE A 421 -4.16 -23.34 -16.32
C ILE A 421 -3.05 -22.31 -16.05
N GLY A 422 -3.39 -21.15 -15.52
CA GLY A 422 -2.42 -20.13 -15.11
C GLY A 422 -1.50 -20.61 -14.00
N GLY A 423 -2.04 -21.39 -13.03
CA GLY A 423 -1.23 -22.03 -11.98
C GLY A 423 -0.24 -23.04 -12.55
N ALA A 424 -0.67 -23.90 -13.48
CA ALA A 424 0.21 -24.87 -14.14
C ALA A 424 1.29 -24.16 -14.97
N PHE A 425 0.94 -23.09 -15.71
CA PHE A 425 1.90 -22.26 -16.43
C PHE A 425 2.94 -21.67 -15.48
N ASN A 426 2.49 -21.07 -14.38
CA ASN A 426 3.37 -20.48 -13.38
C ASN A 426 4.27 -21.50 -12.69
N PHE A 427 3.77 -22.72 -12.44
CA PHE A 427 4.60 -23.79 -11.94
C PHE A 427 5.76 -24.12 -12.90
N ILE A 428 5.49 -24.23 -14.20
CA ILE A 428 6.50 -24.49 -15.21
C ILE A 428 7.49 -23.32 -15.29
N ASP A 429 6.97 -22.08 -15.40
CA ASP A 429 7.79 -20.87 -15.50
C ASP A 429 8.71 -20.65 -14.29
N GLN A 430 8.21 -20.94 -13.09
CA GLN A 430 8.96 -20.69 -11.84
C GLN A 430 9.88 -21.85 -11.42
N ASN A 431 9.50 -23.11 -11.70
CA ASN A 431 10.17 -24.29 -11.16
C ASN A 431 10.98 -25.09 -12.20
N VAL A 432 10.61 -25.03 -13.48
CA VAL A 432 11.22 -25.89 -14.53
C VAL A 432 12.13 -25.08 -15.43
N PHE A 433 11.61 -24.07 -16.12
CA PHE A 433 12.40 -23.15 -16.96
C PHE A 433 11.66 -21.83 -17.16
N LYS A 434 12.43 -20.74 -17.25
CA LYS A 434 11.88 -19.41 -17.55
C LYS A 434 11.45 -19.31 -19.00
N VAL A 435 10.18 -18.97 -19.23
CA VAL A 435 9.69 -18.75 -20.59
C VAL A 435 10.32 -17.49 -21.20
N PRO A 436 10.70 -17.51 -22.50
CA PRO A 436 11.43 -16.40 -23.12
C PRO A 436 10.55 -15.22 -23.52
N PHE A 437 9.23 -15.35 -23.45
CA PHE A 437 8.28 -14.29 -23.81
C PHE A 437 7.68 -13.61 -22.56
N THR A 438 7.06 -12.46 -22.78
CA THR A 438 6.31 -11.71 -21.76
C THR A 438 4.83 -11.74 -22.08
N LEU A 439 4.02 -12.07 -21.09
CA LEU A 439 2.57 -11.93 -21.15
C LEU A 439 2.21 -10.53 -20.66
N HIS A 440 1.28 -9.88 -21.35
CA HIS A 440 0.76 -8.56 -20.99
C HIS A 440 -0.69 -8.66 -20.52
N ASP A 441 -1.07 -7.83 -19.55
CA ASP A 441 -2.44 -7.65 -19.09
C ASP A 441 -2.82 -6.17 -19.20
N LEU A 442 -3.67 -5.87 -20.17
CA LEU A 442 -4.01 -4.50 -20.55
C LEU A 442 -5.39 -4.04 -20.03
N VAL A 443 -6.07 -4.88 -19.25
CA VAL A 443 -7.39 -4.54 -18.71
C VAL A 443 -7.24 -3.75 -17.42
N GLN A 444 -7.74 -2.52 -17.37
CA GLN A 444 -7.75 -1.71 -16.15
C GLN A 444 -8.82 -2.19 -15.17
N ASP A 445 -8.50 -2.20 -13.89
CA ASP A 445 -9.37 -2.76 -12.83
C ASP A 445 -10.75 -2.08 -12.74
N HIS A 446 -10.82 -0.76 -12.92
CA HIS A 446 -12.09 -0.03 -12.93
C HIS A 446 -12.99 -0.41 -14.12
N ALA A 447 -12.39 -0.75 -15.26
CA ALA A 447 -13.10 -1.12 -16.48
C ALA A 447 -13.56 -2.59 -16.50
N ALA A 448 -13.25 -3.37 -15.46
CA ALA A 448 -13.57 -4.80 -15.41
C ALA A 448 -15.05 -5.10 -15.18
N LEU A 449 -15.85 -4.19 -14.61
CA LEU A 449 -17.29 -4.36 -14.39
C LEU A 449 -18.04 -4.29 -15.72
N LYS A 450 -18.03 -5.38 -16.49
CA LYS A 450 -18.66 -5.46 -17.81
C LYS A 450 -20.14 -5.86 -17.76
N THR A 451 -20.52 -6.66 -16.76
CA THR A 451 -21.86 -7.19 -16.60
C THR A 451 -22.71 -6.23 -15.77
N GLN A 452 -23.95 -5.98 -16.21
CA GLN A 452 -24.89 -5.17 -15.42
C GLN A 452 -25.33 -5.88 -14.15
N ALA A 453 -25.71 -5.12 -13.12
CA ALA A 453 -26.13 -5.68 -11.83
C ALA A 453 -27.35 -6.62 -11.96
N ALA A 454 -28.31 -6.28 -12.82
CA ALA A 454 -29.50 -7.09 -13.04
C ALA A 454 -29.22 -8.48 -13.63
N GLU A 455 -28.12 -8.65 -14.35
CA GLU A 455 -27.71 -9.87 -15.03
C GLU A 455 -26.66 -10.66 -14.23
N SER A 456 -26.14 -10.08 -13.14
CA SER A 456 -25.05 -10.65 -12.38
C SER A 456 -25.54 -11.57 -11.27
N PHE A 457 -24.80 -12.66 -11.04
CA PHE A 457 -25.04 -13.54 -9.91
C PHE A 457 -24.92 -12.76 -8.59
N LYS A 458 -25.90 -12.95 -7.69
CA LYS A 458 -25.90 -12.37 -6.34
C LYS A 458 -25.43 -13.42 -5.34
N PRO A 459 -24.20 -13.29 -4.80
CA PRO A 459 -23.75 -14.17 -3.74
C PRO A 459 -24.66 -14.06 -2.51
N ASN A 460 -24.83 -15.18 -1.81
CA ASN A 460 -25.53 -15.18 -0.53
C ASN A 460 -24.57 -14.77 0.59
N TYR A 461 -24.85 -13.66 1.24
CA TYR A 461 -24.08 -13.17 2.37
C TYR A 461 -24.88 -13.33 3.65
N PRO A 462 -24.63 -14.36 4.47
CA PRO A 462 -25.33 -14.56 5.73
C PRO A 462 -25.05 -13.44 6.72
N LYS A 463 -26.02 -13.16 7.57
CA LYS A 463 -25.86 -12.16 8.65
C LYS A 463 -24.73 -12.61 9.58
N PRO A 464 -23.76 -11.73 9.90
CA PRO A 464 -22.70 -12.05 10.85
C PRO A 464 -23.22 -12.44 12.23
N ASP A 465 -22.52 -13.38 12.89
CA ASP A 465 -22.91 -13.93 14.20
C ASP A 465 -22.36 -13.13 15.40
N GLY A 466 -21.48 -12.17 15.16
CA GLY A 466 -20.83 -11.35 16.20
C GLY A 466 -19.78 -12.10 17.02
N LYS A 467 -19.42 -13.33 16.65
CA LYS A 467 -18.42 -14.18 17.35
C LYS A 467 -17.26 -14.56 16.44
N LEU A 468 -17.55 -15.22 15.33
CA LEU A 468 -16.60 -15.58 14.30
C LEU A 468 -16.65 -14.59 13.13
N THR A 469 -17.84 -14.14 12.79
CA THR A 469 -18.11 -13.20 11.71
C THR A 469 -18.70 -11.91 12.25
N PHE A 470 -18.35 -10.78 11.65
CA PHE A 470 -18.70 -9.47 12.16
C PHE A 470 -19.27 -8.58 11.05
N ASP A 471 -20.08 -7.61 11.44
CA ASP A 471 -20.54 -6.57 10.54
C ASP A 471 -19.40 -5.55 10.24
N ARG A 472 -19.59 -4.77 9.20
CA ARG A 472 -18.58 -3.85 8.70
C ARG A 472 -18.30 -2.70 9.67
N LEU A 473 -19.33 -2.11 10.29
CA LEU A 473 -19.16 -0.97 11.19
C LEU A 473 -18.45 -1.36 12.49
N SER A 474 -18.82 -2.50 13.10
CA SER A 474 -18.08 -3.03 14.25
C SER A 474 -16.63 -3.40 13.91
N SER A 475 -16.34 -3.68 12.64
CA SER A 475 -14.98 -3.90 12.17
C SER A 475 -14.20 -2.59 12.04
N VAL A 476 -14.80 -1.54 11.51
CA VAL A 476 -14.21 -0.19 11.46
C VAL A 476 -13.87 0.31 12.86
N PHE A 477 -14.75 0.07 13.84
CA PHE A 477 -14.50 0.47 15.23
C PHE A 477 -13.15 -0.07 15.77
N VAL A 478 -12.81 -1.34 15.49
CA VAL A 478 -11.54 -1.93 15.94
C VAL A 478 -10.35 -1.64 15.00
N SER A 479 -10.52 -0.80 14.00
CA SER A 479 -9.41 -0.22 13.23
C SER A 479 -8.81 1.01 13.91
N ASN A 480 -9.45 1.50 14.97
CA ASN A 480 -9.12 2.75 15.65
C ASN A 480 -9.02 3.95 14.70
N THR A 481 -9.86 3.95 13.66
CA THR A 481 -9.92 5.06 12.71
C THR A 481 -10.58 6.28 13.38
N VAL A 482 -9.87 7.40 13.36
CA VAL A 482 -10.33 8.69 13.87
C VAL A 482 -9.98 9.77 12.87
N HIS A 483 -10.95 10.62 12.54
CA HIS A 483 -10.76 11.81 11.70
C HIS A 483 -11.34 13.02 12.42
N GLU A 484 -10.80 14.20 12.13
CA GLU A 484 -11.47 15.44 12.51
C GLU A 484 -12.87 15.46 11.88
N GLU A 485 -13.89 15.62 12.69
CA GLU A 485 -15.27 15.56 12.19
C GLU A 485 -15.62 16.78 11.33
N ASN A 486 -15.09 17.95 11.69
CA ASN A 486 -15.36 19.19 10.98
C ASN A 486 -14.28 19.50 9.93
N GLN A 487 -14.04 18.56 9.02
CA GLN A 487 -13.16 18.78 7.85
C GLN A 487 -13.89 18.46 6.54
N PRO A 488 -13.46 19.00 5.41
CA PRO A 488 -14.00 18.63 4.10
C PRO A 488 -13.79 17.14 3.83
N ALA A 489 -14.78 16.48 3.22
CA ALA A 489 -14.60 15.08 2.83
C ALA A 489 -13.39 14.95 1.89
N HIS A 490 -12.46 14.03 2.25
CA HIS A 490 -11.26 13.74 1.47
C HIS A 490 -11.51 12.78 0.29
N LEU A 491 -12.76 12.40 0.08
CA LEU A 491 -13.24 11.56 -1.02
C LEU A 491 -14.00 12.49 -1.99
N LYS A 492 -13.27 12.98 -2.99
CA LYS A 492 -13.80 14.00 -3.92
C LYS A 492 -14.51 13.34 -5.09
N LEU A 493 -15.71 13.84 -5.41
CA LEU A 493 -16.44 13.47 -6.61
C LEU A 493 -16.15 14.49 -7.72
N THR A 494 -15.81 14.00 -8.91
CA THR A 494 -15.70 14.85 -10.11
C THR A 494 -17.08 15.37 -10.50
N ASP A 495 -18.09 14.51 -10.47
CA ASP A 495 -19.50 14.84 -10.71
C ASP A 495 -20.39 14.15 -9.66
N PRO A 496 -21.08 14.90 -8.78
CA PRO A 496 -21.92 14.34 -7.73
C PRO A 496 -23.15 13.55 -8.24
N SER A 497 -23.55 13.70 -9.49
CA SER A 497 -24.72 13.01 -10.08
C SER A 497 -24.40 11.56 -10.48
N ILE A 498 -23.15 11.27 -10.88
CA ILE A 498 -22.73 9.97 -11.43
C ILE A 498 -23.12 8.78 -10.56
N PRO A 499 -22.92 8.79 -9.23
CA PRO A 499 -23.26 7.63 -8.41
C PRO A 499 -24.73 7.22 -8.49
N VAL A 500 -25.65 8.19 -8.57
CA VAL A 500 -27.09 7.93 -8.60
C VAL A 500 -27.62 7.76 -10.02
N GLU A 501 -27.18 8.59 -10.96
CA GLU A 501 -27.73 8.62 -12.32
C GLU A 501 -27.08 7.61 -13.26
N VAL A 502 -25.81 7.23 -13.01
CA VAL A 502 -25.03 6.33 -13.88
C VAL A 502 -24.73 5.00 -13.20
N ASN A 503 -24.04 5.04 -12.05
CA ASN A 503 -23.54 3.81 -11.41
C ASN A 503 -24.66 2.97 -10.78
N LEU A 504 -25.63 3.61 -10.14
CA LEU A 504 -26.73 2.92 -9.46
C LEU A 504 -27.60 2.13 -10.45
N PRO A 505 -28.11 2.69 -11.57
CA PRO A 505 -28.90 1.93 -12.53
C PRO A 505 -28.13 0.79 -13.20
N LYS A 506 -26.83 0.98 -13.44
CA LYS A 506 -26.03 0.04 -14.21
C LYS A 506 -25.39 -1.05 -13.35
N TRP A 507 -24.85 -0.70 -12.19
CA TRP A 507 -24.06 -1.60 -11.35
C TRP A 507 -24.54 -1.66 -9.89
N ASP A 508 -25.73 -1.11 -9.58
CA ASP A 508 -26.28 -1.02 -8.22
C ASP A 508 -25.32 -0.31 -7.26
N GLU A 509 -24.69 0.77 -7.71
CA GLU A 509 -23.62 1.55 -7.07
C GLU A 509 -22.63 0.68 -6.29
N PRO A 510 -21.57 0.17 -6.94
CA PRO A 510 -20.71 -0.85 -6.35
C PRO A 510 -19.84 -0.34 -5.19
N ALA A 511 -19.73 0.99 -5.00
CA ALA A 511 -19.00 1.57 -3.89
C ALA A 511 -19.57 1.13 -2.53
N GLN A 512 -20.86 0.83 -2.47
CA GLN A 512 -21.51 0.29 -1.28
C GLN A 512 -20.90 -1.06 -0.84
N ARG A 513 -20.29 -1.81 -1.77
CA ARG A 513 -19.76 -3.16 -1.55
C ARG A 513 -18.24 -3.24 -1.59
N TYR A 514 -17.58 -2.57 -2.53
CA TYR A 514 -16.12 -2.62 -2.58
C TYR A 514 -15.45 -1.83 -1.44
N CYS A 515 -16.14 -0.87 -0.83
CA CYS A 515 -15.61 -0.15 0.32
C CYS A 515 -15.63 -1.05 1.56
N PRO A 516 -14.46 -1.38 2.15
CA PRO A 516 -14.38 -2.24 3.33
C PRO A 516 -14.79 -1.54 4.63
N ALA A 517 -15.06 -0.24 4.59
CA ALA A 517 -15.28 0.60 5.76
C ALA A 517 -16.67 1.25 5.85
N GLY A 518 -17.58 0.97 4.91
CA GLY A 518 -18.94 1.54 4.97
C GLY A 518 -18.99 3.06 4.76
N VAL A 519 -18.11 3.56 3.91
CA VAL A 519 -18.05 4.99 3.60
C VAL A 519 -19.21 5.41 2.70
N TYR A 520 -19.64 4.54 1.78
CA TYR A 520 -20.59 4.87 0.73
C TYR A 520 -21.92 4.17 0.92
N GLU A 521 -23.01 4.93 0.82
CA GLU A 521 -24.39 4.44 0.93
C GLU A 521 -25.30 5.17 -0.04
N ILE A 522 -26.28 4.44 -0.60
CA ILE A 522 -27.41 5.05 -1.30
C ILE A 522 -28.54 5.21 -0.29
N MET A 523 -28.90 6.46 -0.04
CA MET A 523 -29.99 6.84 0.87
C MET A 523 -31.21 7.27 0.08
N GLU A 524 -32.39 6.98 0.62
CA GLU A 524 -33.65 7.48 0.07
C GLU A 524 -34.08 8.73 0.86
N ASN A 525 -34.40 9.79 0.14
CA ASN A 525 -34.94 11.03 0.69
C ASN A 525 -36.45 10.90 0.94
N ASN A 526 -37.01 11.83 1.70
CA ASN A 526 -38.46 11.84 2.04
C ASN A 526 -39.37 11.96 0.81
N ASP A 527 -38.87 12.46 -0.29
CA ASP A 527 -39.60 12.60 -1.58
C ASP A 527 -39.44 11.38 -2.50
N GLY A 528 -38.76 10.31 -2.01
CA GLY A 528 -38.48 9.10 -2.80
C GLY A 528 -37.29 9.20 -3.74
N SER A 529 -36.63 10.36 -3.82
CA SER A 529 -35.40 10.51 -4.60
C SER A 529 -34.22 9.83 -3.86
N LYS A 530 -33.19 9.46 -4.61
CA LYS A 530 -31.99 8.83 -4.04
C LYS A 530 -30.83 9.81 -3.98
N ARG A 531 -30.01 9.68 -2.94
CA ARG A 531 -28.76 10.44 -2.80
C ARG A 531 -27.61 9.52 -2.44
N PHE A 532 -26.42 9.91 -2.85
CA PHE A 532 -25.17 9.23 -2.48
C PHE A 532 -24.60 9.86 -1.21
N GLN A 533 -24.52 9.08 -0.16
CA GLN A 533 -24.00 9.50 1.14
C GLN A 533 -22.53 9.07 1.27
N ILE A 534 -21.66 9.99 1.69
CA ILE A 534 -20.25 9.74 1.99
C ILE A 534 -20.00 9.91 3.48
N ASN A 535 -19.76 8.82 4.19
CA ASN A 535 -19.41 8.77 5.61
C ASN A 535 -17.88 8.78 5.75
N ALA A 536 -17.25 9.92 5.45
CA ALA A 536 -15.79 10.05 5.34
C ALA A 536 -15.06 9.67 6.65
N ALA A 537 -15.67 9.88 7.82
CA ALA A 537 -15.13 9.51 9.12
C ALA A 537 -14.82 8.00 9.28
N ASN A 538 -15.50 7.14 8.51
CA ASN A 538 -15.27 5.69 8.52
C ASN A 538 -14.06 5.26 7.69
N CYS A 539 -13.45 6.16 6.91
CA CYS A 539 -12.43 5.82 5.93
C CYS A 539 -11.16 5.28 6.60
N VAL A 540 -10.74 4.08 6.21
CA VAL A 540 -9.49 3.44 6.66
C VAL A 540 -8.33 3.65 5.68
N HIS A 541 -8.43 4.61 4.79
CA HIS A 541 -7.42 4.99 3.80
C HIS A 541 -6.97 3.86 2.85
N CYS A 542 -7.87 2.90 2.56
CA CYS A 542 -7.54 1.75 1.70
C CYS A 542 -7.38 2.10 0.21
N LYS A 543 -7.94 3.23 -0.24
CA LYS A 543 -7.89 3.75 -1.62
C LYS A 543 -8.61 2.88 -2.68
N THR A 544 -9.37 1.87 -2.27
CA THR A 544 -10.10 1.00 -3.22
C THR A 544 -11.06 1.78 -4.10
N CYS A 545 -11.70 2.82 -3.58
CA CYS A 545 -12.63 3.67 -4.34
C CYS A 545 -11.94 4.43 -5.49
N ASP A 546 -10.77 4.98 -5.25
CA ASP A 546 -9.94 5.66 -6.27
C ASP A 546 -9.46 4.72 -7.39
N ILE A 547 -9.44 3.39 -7.11
CA ILE A 547 -9.00 2.37 -8.05
C ILE A 547 -10.21 1.75 -8.78
N LYS A 548 -11.25 1.33 -8.04
CA LYS A 548 -12.31 0.44 -8.54
C LYS A 548 -13.55 1.15 -9.04
N ASP A 549 -13.74 2.43 -8.74
CA ASP A 549 -14.92 3.14 -9.23
C ASP A 549 -15.03 3.05 -10.77
N PRO A 550 -16.10 2.44 -11.32
CA PRO A 550 -16.20 2.17 -12.75
C PRO A 550 -16.24 3.44 -13.60
N SER A 551 -16.67 4.54 -13.03
CA SER A 551 -16.73 5.85 -13.69
C SER A 551 -15.50 6.72 -13.41
N GLN A 552 -14.54 6.24 -12.61
CA GLN A 552 -13.37 7.00 -12.13
C GLN A 552 -13.74 8.38 -11.58
N ASN A 553 -14.90 8.45 -10.94
CA ASN A 553 -15.49 9.68 -10.40
C ASN A 553 -14.98 10.03 -9.01
N ILE A 554 -14.50 9.01 -8.25
CA ILE A 554 -14.05 9.17 -6.87
C ILE A 554 -12.53 9.33 -6.86
N THR A 555 -12.07 10.47 -6.33
CA THR A 555 -10.64 10.72 -6.08
C THR A 555 -10.38 10.78 -4.58
N TRP A 556 -9.49 9.92 -4.09
CA TRP A 556 -8.99 9.99 -2.72
C TRP A 556 -7.90 11.06 -2.62
N VAL A 557 -8.05 11.99 -1.70
CA VAL A 557 -7.01 12.97 -1.32
C VAL A 557 -6.66 12.81 0.15
N THR A 558 -5.56 13.36 0.61
CA THR A 558 -5.21 13.29 2.04
C THR A 558 -6.19 14.11 2.88
N PRO A 559 -6.76 13.55 3.97
CA PRO A 559 -7.42 14.34 5.02
C PRO A 559 -6.38 15.14 5.81
N GLU A 560 -6.84 15.88 6.82
CA GLU A 560 -5.95 16.48 7.80
C GLU A 560 -4.97 15.46 8.37
N GLY A 561 -3.74 15.90 8.62
CA GLY A 561 -2.70 15.07 9.19
C GLY A 561 -3.03 14.61 10.62
N GLY A 562 -2.48 13.47 11.03
CA GLY A 562 -2.72 12.87 12.33
C GLY A 562 -4.00 12.01 12.42
N GLY A 563 -4.91 12.12 11.45
CA GLY A 563 -6.12 11.32 11.37
C GLY A 563 -5.96 10.00 10.60
N GLY A 564 -7.01 9.16 10.64
CA GLY A 564 -7.07 7.87 9.98
C GLY A 564 -6.96 6.69 10.93
N PRO A 565 -6.69 5.47 10.41
CA PRO A 565 -6.56 4.28 11.24
C PRO A 565 -5.32 4.33 12.11
N ASN A 566 -5.40 3.70 13.29
CA ASN A 566 -4.23 3.45 14.14
C ASN A 566 -4.19 1.96 14.48
N TYR A 567 -3.39 1.23 13.73
CA TYR A 567 -3.34 -0.23 13.82
C TYR A 567 -2.36 -0.70 14.90
N PRO A 568 -2.85 -1.40 15.94
CA PRO A 568 -1.97 -2.05 16.90
C PRO A 568 -1.46 -3.36 16.29
N ASN A 569 -0.16 -3.56 16.24
CA ASN A 569 0.46 -4.85 15.92
C ASN A 569 0.00 -5.52 14.60
N MET A 570 -0.30 -4.71 13.56
CA MET A 570 -0.83 -5.16 12.26
C MET A 570 0.21 -5.16 11.14
#